data_ab03653408c5abc90b6c0bccbda4f3a8
#
_entry.id   ab03653408c5abc90b6c0bccbda4f3a8
#
_cell.length_a   1.000
_cell.length_b   1.000
_cell.length_c   1.000
_cell.angle_alpha   90.00
_cell.angle_beta   90.00
_cell.angle_gamma   90.00
#
_symmetry.space_group_name_H-M   'P 1'
#
loop_
_entity.id
_entity.type
_entity.pdbx_description
1 polymer ?
#
loop_
_entity_poly.entity_id
_entity_poly.type
_entity_poly.pdbx_seq_one_letter_code
_entity_poly.pdbx_strand_id
1 'polypeptide(L)'
;MKEVPPLQINIQSEIGKLDAVLLHRPGHEVENMTPRNVQRALYSDILNLSIAQKEYEQLYGVLSKVADVYEVRGELVKVLDLPGPRESLVRRICETESVMSYFETLMLMTSEELARVLIEGLPARIDTLTSYFRNEYYALYPLYNFYFTRDAAVTLGNQALI
;
A
#
# COMPACT_ATOMS: atom_id res chain seq x y z
N MET A 1 3.31 12.19 25.02
CA MET A 1 2.70 12.07 23.68
C MET A 1 1.22 12.26 23.85
N LYS A 2 0.60 13.22 23.14
CA LYS A 2 -0.87 13.33 23.13
C LYS A 2 -1.40 12.10 22.38
N GLU A 3 -2.21 11.29 23.04
CA GLU A 3 -3.01 10.28 22.34
C GLU A 3 -3.88 11.00 21.32
N VAL A 4 -3.61 10.78 20.06
CA VAL A 4 -4.50 11.24 18.99
C VAL A 4 -5.72 10.31 19.05
N PRO A 5 -6.94 10.85 19.27
CA PRO A 5 -8.12 10.01 19.32
C PRO A 5 -8.28 9.26 18.00
N PRO A 6 -8.84 8.05 18.02
CA PRO A 6 -9.06 7.29 16.79
C PRO A 6 -9.88 8.12 15.81
N LEU A 7 -9.42 8.23 14.57
CA LEU A 7 -10.13 8.92 13.50
C LEU A 7 -11.48 8.24 13.28
N GLN A 8 -12.57 8.98 13.49
CA GLN A 8 -13.92 8.49 13.20
C GLN A 8 -14.28 8.87 11.76
N ILE A 9 -14.61 7.85 10.95
CA ILE A 9 -15.14 8.08 9.61
C ILE A 9 -16.52 8.74 9.75
N ASN A 10 -16.69 9.90 9.11
CA ASN A 10 -17.96 10.62 9.07
C ASN A 10 -18.07 11.46 7.79
N ILE A 11 -18.33 10.77 6.67
CA ILE A 11 -18.42 11.40 5.36
C ILE A 11 -19.89 11.65 5.02
N GLN A 12 -20.30 12.92 5.06
CA GLN A 12 -21.66 13.36 4.75
C GLN A 12 -21.75 14.09 3.40
N SER A 13 -20.64 14.54 2.86
CA SER A 13 -20.60 15.35 1.64
C SER A 13 -19.22 15.26 1.00
N GLU A 14 -19.18 15.25 -0.34
CA GLU A 14 -17.93 15.31 -1.10
C GLU A 14 -17.46 16.76 -1.37
N ILE A 15 -18.30 17.74 -1.09
CA ILE A 15 -18.02 19.17 -1.29
C ILE A 15 -17.97 19.95 0.03
N GLY A 16 -18.12 19.26 1.16
CA GLY A 16 -18.02 19.83 2.49
C GLY A 16 -16.57 20.12 2.89
N LYS A 17 -16.40 20.65 4.11
CA LYS A 17 -15.06 20.82 4.69
C LYS A 17 -14.36 19.46 4.80
N LEU A 18 -13.13 19.39 4.30
CA LEU A 18 -12.26 18.22 4.45
C LEU A 18 -11.56 18.30 5.81
N ASP A 19 -11.82 17.34 6.69
CA ASP A 19 -11.19 17.30 8.01
C ASP A 19 -9.92 16.41 7.99
N ALA A 20 -9.95 15.29 7.26
CA ALA A 20 -8.81 14.39 7.14
C ALA A 20 -8.77 13.71 5.77
N VAL A 21 -7.58 13.36 5.30
CA VAL A 21 -7.37 12.65 4.05
C VAL A 21 -6.28 11.59 4.20
N LEU A 22 -6.51 10.43 3.61
CA LEU A 22 -5.52 9.35 3.54
C LEU A 22 -4.87 9.37 2.17
N LEU A 23 -3.55 9.52 2.15
CA LEU A 23 -2.73 9.55 0.94
C LEU A 23 -1.69 8.43 0.96
N HIS A 24 -1.22 8.04 -0.20
CA HIS A 24 -0.04 7.20 -0.34
C HIS A 24 1.03 7.90 -1.17
N ARG A 25 2.22 8.05 -0.59
CA ARG A 25 3.39 8.57 -1.28
C ARG A 25 3.93 7.52 -2.24
N PRO A 26 4.09 7.82 -3.54
CA PRO A 26 4.72 6.90 -4.48
C PRO A 26 6.10 6.47 -4.01
N GLY A 27 6.33 5.15 -3.97
CA GLY A 27 7.56 4.50 -3.55
C GLY A 27 8.14 3.59 -4.63
N HIS A 28 8.99 2.65 -4.23
CA HIS A 28 9.64 1.73 -5.17
C HIS A 28 8.65 0.79 -5.89
N GLU A 29 7.42 0.64 -5.42
CA GLU A 29 6.38 -0.08 -6.15
C GLU A 29 6.17 0.50 -7.55
N VAL A 30 6.35 1.82 -7.72
CA VAL A 30 6.25 2.50 -9.01
C VAL A 30 7.45 2.19 -9.91
N GLU A 31 8.68 2.13 -9.36
CA GLU A 31 9.90 1.79 -10.11
C GLU A 31 9.94 0.33 -10.55
N ASN A 32 9.26 -0.55 -9.81
CA ASN A 32 9.19 -1.98 -10.11
C ASN A 32 8.29 -2.29 -11.32
N MET A 33 7.72 -1.27 -11.97
CA MET A 33 7.06 -1.41 -13.24
C MET A 33 8.07 -1.74 -14.34
N THR A 34 7.74 -2.75 -15.12
CA THR A 34 8.49 -3.15 -16.31
C THR A 34 7.59 -3.12 -17.54
N PRO A 35 8.11 -3.06 -18.77
CA PRO A 35 7.28 -3.14 -19.97
C PRO A 35 6.37 -4.38 -20.04
N ARG A 36 6.72 -5.44 -19.30
CA ARG A 36 5.92 -6.68 -19.25
C ARG A 36 4.73 -6.59 -18.30
N ASN A 37 4.84 -5.81 -17.23
CA ASN A 37 3.77 -5.70 -16.22
C ASN A 37 2.99 -4.39 -16.29
N VAL A 38 3.46 -3.42 -17.08
CA VAL A 38 2.81 -2.12 -17.25
C VAL A 38 1.36 -2.26 -17.75
N GLN A 39 1.13 -3.15 -18.70
CA GLN A 39 -0.23 -3.42 -19.21
C GLN A 39 -1.13 -4.06 -18.14
N ARG A 40 -0.58 -4.98 -17.33
CA ARG A 40 -1.30 -5.60 -16.22
C ARG A 40 -1.63 -4.58 -15.12
N ALA A 41 -0.76 -3.60 -14.94
CA ALA A 41 -0.95 -2.50 -14.00
C ALA A 41 -1.90 -1.40 -14.53
N LEU A 42 -2.43 -1.56 -15.75
CA LEU A 42 -3.32 -0.62 -16.44
C LEU A 42 -2.67 0.75 -16.73
N TYR A 43 -1.36 0.79 -16.86
CA TYR A 43 -0.62 1.99 -17.26
C TYR A 43 -0.31 1.98 -18.75
N SER A 44 -0.33 3.16 -19.36
CA SER A 44 0.09 3.37 -20.74
C SER A 44 1.61 3.56 -20.88
N ASP A 45 2.29 3.88 -19.78
CA ASP A 45 3.74 4.14 -19.75
C ASP A 45 4.32 3.86 -18.36
N ILE A 46 5.65 3.75 -18.26
CA ILE A 46 6.37 3.57 -17.00
C ILE A 46 6.53 4.92 -16.32
N LEU A 47 6.09 5.01 -15.07
CA LEU A 47 6.21 6.22 -14.28
C LEU A 47 7.65 6.43 -13.78
N ASN A 48 8.10 7.67 -13.84
CA ASN A 48 9.35 8.07 -13.20
C ASN A 48 9.09 8.45 -11.74
N LEU A 49 9.65 7.68 -10.80
CA LEU A 49 9.43 7.88 -9.37
C LEU A 49 9.81 9.30 -8.92
N SER A 50 10.93 9.84 -9.40
CA SER A 50 11.39 11.18 -8.97
C SER A 50 10.45 12.30 -9.40
N ILE A 51 9.76 12.13 -10.53
CA ILE A 51 8.74 13.06 -11.02
C ILE A 51 7.46 12.88 -10.20
N ALA A 52 6.99 11.63 -10.07
CA ALA A 52 5.79 11.32 -9.30
C ALA A 52 5.88 11.81 -7.84
N GLN A 53 7.04 11.68 -7.20
CA GLN A 53 7.27 12.20 -5.86
C GLN A 53 7.21 13.72 -5.79
N LYS A 54 7.75 14.44 -6.78
CA LYS A 54 7.66 15.91 -6.82
C LYS A 54 6.22 16.39 -6.99
N GLU A 55 5.45 15.72 -7.82
CA GLU A 55 4.03 16.03 -8.00
C GLU A 55 3.22 15.70 -6.74
N TYR A 56 3.53 14.57 -6.10
CA TYR A 56 2.95 14.21 -4.82
C TYR A 56 3.21 15.26 -3.73
N GLU A 57 4.44 15.80 -3.63
CA GLU A 57 4.76 16.86 -2.67
C GLU A 57 3.91 18.11 -2.88
N GLN A 58 3.55 18.44 -4.12
CA GLN A 58 2.66 19.57 -4.40
C GLN A 58 1.24 19.26 -3.87
N LEU A 59 0.72 18.05 -4.14
CA LEU A 59 -0.59 17.61 -3.64
C LEU A 59 -0.61 17.60 -2.10
N TYR A 60 0.40 16.97 -1.49
CA TYR A 60 0.56 16.94 -0.04
C TYR A 60 0.62 18.34 0.56
N GLY A 61 1.43 19.23 -0.05
CA GLY A 61 1.61 20.62 0.42
C GLY A 61 0.33 21.46 0.34
N VAL A 62 -0.58 21.16 -0.58
CA VAL A 62 -1.90 21.80 -0.65
C VAL A 62 -2.85 21.23 0.39
N LEU A 63 -2.98 19.91 0.46
CA LEU A 63 -3.92 19.23 1.36
C LEU A 63 -3.57 19.43 2.82
N SER A 64 -2.29 19.44 3.18
CA SER A 64 -1.83 19.67 4.56
C SER A 64 -2.14 21.06 5.11
N LYS A 65 -2.53 22.01 4.25
CA LYS A 65 -2.98 23.36 4.68
C LYS A 65 -4.46 23.39 5.04
N VAL A 66 -5.23 22.41 4.61
CA VAL A 66 -6.70 22.44 4.73
C VAL A 66 -7.25 21.25 5.50
N ALA A 67 -6.47 20.17 5.69
CA ALA A 67 -6.88 18.94 6.35
C ALA A 67 -5.71 18.25 7.06
N ASP A 68 -6.02 17.34 7.97
CA ASP A 68 -5.04 16.42 8.54
C ASP A 68 -4.71 15.34 7.50
N VAL A 69 -3.42 15.20 7.15
CA VAL A 69 -2.97 14.22 6.17
C VAL A 69 -2.39 13.00 6.87
N TYR A 70 -2.92 11.84 6.54
CA TYR A 70 -2.42 10.53 6.96
C TYR A 70 -1.77 9.83 5.78
N GLU A 71 -0.63 9.18 6.00
CA GLU A 71 0.03 8.37 4.97
C GLU A 71 -0.24 6.89 5.22
N VAL A 72 -0.72 6.18 4.20
CA VAL A 72 -1.08 4.75 4.27
C VAL A 72 0.05 3.91 4.86
N ARG A 73 1.30 4.12 4.43
CA ARG A 73 2.44 3.36 4.94
C ARG A 73 2.63 3.53 6.46
N GLY A 74 2.53 4.77 6.95
CA GLY A 74 2.66 5.06 8.37
C GLY A 74 1.52 4.45 9.21
N GLU A 75 0.30 4.50 8.70
CA GLU A 75 -0.85 3.88 9.37
C GLU A 75 -0.77 2.35 9.32
N LEU A 76 -0.32 1.77 8.22
CA LEU A 76 -0.09 0.33 8.10
C LEU A 76 0.93 -0.16 9.14
N VAL A 77 2.06 0.56 9.32
CA VAL A 77 3.05 0.22 10.35
C VAL A 77 2.41 0.14 11.74
N LYS A 78 1.58 1.13 12.11
CA LYS A 78 0.88 1.15 13.40
C LYS A 78 -0.05 -0.08 13.57
N VAL A 79 -0.74 -0.48 12.51
CA VAL A 79 -1.58 -1.69 12.52
C VAL A 79 -0.74 -2.95 12.65
N LEU A 80 0.40 -3.01 11.97
CA LEU A 80 1.33 -4.14 12.01
C LEU A 80 2.08 -4.29 13.34
N ASP A 81 2.11 -3.25 14.18
CA ASP A 81 2.61 -3.33 15.55
C ASP A 81 1.65 -4.08 16.48
N LEU A 82 0.40 -4.30 16.05
CA LEU A 82 -0.60 -5.05 16.80
C LEU A 82 -0.56 -6.53 16.39
N PRO A 83 -0.26 -7.47 17.30
CA PRO A 83 -0.04 -8.89 16.94
C PRO A 83 -1.21 -9.55 16.21
N GLY A 84 -2.45 -9.34 16.70
CA GLY A 84 -3.64 -9.95 16.09
C GLY A 84 -3.93 -9.46 14.66
N PRO A 85 -4.05 -8.14 14.43
CA PRO A 85 -4.20 -7.57 13.08
C PRO A 85 -3.07 -7.96 12.14
N ARG A 86 -1.81 -7.94 12.63
CA ARG A 86 -0.64 -8.36 11.86
C ARG A 86 -0.77 -9.79 11.33
N GLU A 87 -1.00 -10.75 12.23
CA GLU A 87 -1.11 -12.15 11.85
C GLU A 87 -2.27 -12.38 10.88
N SER A 88 -3.43 -11.80 11.17
CA SER A 88 -4.62 -11.92 10.32
C SER A 88 -4.38 -11.38 8.91
N LEU A 89 -3.75 -10.21 8.79
CA LEU A 89 -3.44 -9.60 7.49
C LEU A 89 -2.44 -10.43 6.70
N VAL A 90 -1.32 -10.80 7.31
CA VAL A 90 -0.27 -11.60 6.64
C VAL A 90 -0.81 -12.95 6.20
N ARG A 91 -1.59 -13.63 7.04
CA ARG A 91 -2.20 -14.91 6.71
C ARG A 91 -3.14 -14.79 5.51
N ARG A 92 -4.03 -13.80 5.52
CA ARG A 92 -4.97 -13.55 4.44
C ARG A 92 -4.27 -13.26 3.11
N ILE A 93 -3.22 -12.44 3.13
CA ILE A 93 -2.41 -12.14 1.94
C ILE A 93 -1.75 -13.43 1.42
N CYS A 94 -1.11 -14.21 2.30
CA CYS A 94 -0.45 -15.45 1.90
C CYS A 94 -1.42 -16.49 1.31
N GLU A 95 -2.64 -16.56 1.83
CA GLU A 95 -3.70 -17.43 1.30
C GLU A 95 -4.17 -16.94 -0.07
N THR A 96 -4.47 -15.64 -0.19
CA THR A 96 -4.98 -15.05 -1.44
C THR A 96 -3.96 -15.16 -2.58
N GLU A 97 -2.70 -14.88 -2.29
CA GLU A 97 -1.62 -14.92 -3.28
C GLU A 97 -1.00 -16.32 -3.44
N SER A 98 -1.48 -17.32 -2.66
CA SER A 98 -0.97 -18.71 -2.67
C SER A 98 0.53 -18.81 -2.33
N VAL A 99 1.00 -18.00 -1.39
CA VAL A 99 2.41 -17.89 -0.97
C VAL A 99 2.62 -18.23 0.51
N MET A 100 1.89 -19.20 1.03
CA MET A 100 1.99 -19.61 2.45
C MET A 100 3.39 -20.02 2.89
N SER A 101 4.26 -20.43 1.97
CA SER A 101 5.67 -20.73 2.26
C SER A 101 6.47 -19.51 2.77
N TYR A 102 5.99 -18.30 2.52
CA TYR A 102 6.62 -17.05 2.99
C TYR A 102 6.05 -16.54 4.32
N PHE A 103 4.99 -17.16 4.85
CA PHE A 103 4.28 -16.68 6.04
C PHE A 103 5.22 -16.44 7.23
N GLU A 104 6.01 -17.43 7.62
CA GLU A 104 6.95 -17.31 8.74
C GLU A 104 8.01 -16.21 8.49
N THR A 105 8.50 -16.12 7.25
CA THR A 105 9.47 -15.08 6.88
C THR A 105 8.88 -13.68 7.03
N LEU A 106 7.64 -13.47 6.59
CA LEU A 106 6.94 -12.20 6.72
C LEU A 106 6.63 -11.87 8.20
N MET A 107 6.27 -12.87 8.99
CA MET A 107 6.00 -12.68 10.42
C MET A 107 7.24 -12.30 11.24
N LEU A 108 8.44 -12.68 10.80
CA LEU A 108 9.71 -12.33 11.45
C LEU A 108 10.23 -10.93 11.12
N MET A 109 9.68 -10.26 10.10
CA MET A 109 10.08 -8.90 9.72
C MET A 109 9.66 -7.89 10.79
N THR A 110 10.36 -6.77 10.88
CA THR A 110 9.86 -5.60 11.61
C THR A 110 8.60 -5.04 10.95
N SER A 111 7.79 -4.26 11.67
CA SER A 111 6.57 -3.66 11.09
C SER A 111 6.88 -2.75 9.90
N GLU A 112 7.98 -2.01 9.96
CA GLU A 112 8.46 -1.15 8.86
C GLU A 112 8.87 -1.98 7.62
N GLU A 113 9.65 -3.05 7.81
CA GLU A 113 10.06 -3.94 6.73
C GLU A 113 8.86 -4.64 6.11
N LEU A 114 7.94 -5.12 6.95
CA LEU A 114 6.72 -5.78 6.49
C LEU A 114 5.83 -4.83 5.69
N ALA A 115 5.56 -3.62 6.21
CA ALA A 115 4.78 -2.62 5.50
C ALA A 115 5.40 -2.30 4.13
N ARG A 116 6.74 -2.13 4.09
CA ARG A 116 7.46 -1.91 2.84
C ARG A 116 7.28 -3.07 1.87
N VAL A 117 7.51 -4.30 2.31
CA VAL A 117 7.39 -5.49 1.46
C VAL A 117 5.96 -5.71 0.96
N LEU A 118 4.95 -5.44 1.78
CA LEU A 118 3.55 -5.56 1.37
C LEU A 118 3.17 -4.54 0.30
N ILE A 119 3.81 -3.36 0.28
CA ILE A 119 3.54 -2.31 -0.71
C ILE A 119 4.43 -2.46 -1.93
N GLU A 120 5.75 -2.57 -1.73
CA GLU A 120 6.76 -2.55 -2.80
C GLU A 120 6.95 -3.91 -3.48
N GLY A 121 6.34 -4.96 -2.91
CA GLY A 121 6.44 -6.33 -3.40
C GLY A 121 7.56 -7.13 -2.74
N LEU A 122 7.42 -8.46 -2.83
CA LEU A 122 8.41 -9.43 -2.38
C LEU A 122 8.96 -10.19 -3.58
N PRO A 123 10.25 -10.07 -3.91
CA PRO A 123 10.85 -10.86 -4.98
C PRO A 123 10.71 -12.36 -4.71
N ALA A 124 10.41 -13.13 -5.76
CA ALA A 124 10.37 -14.58 -5.66
C ALA A 124 11.79 -15.15 -5.49
N ARG A 125 11.91 -16.18 -4.66
CA ARG A 125 13.16 -16.96 -4.58
C ARG A 125 13.28 -17.85 -5.80
N ILE A 126 14.32 -17.64 -6.61
CA ILE A 126 14.64 -18.48 -7.75
C ILE A 126 15.67 -19.51 -7.27
N ASP A 127 15.21 -20.58 -6.66
CA ASP A 127 16.03 -21.65 -6.06
C ASP A 127 15.94 -22.97 -6.83
N THR A 128 15.02 -23.05 -7.79
CA THR A 128 14.82 -24.26 -8.62
C THR A 128 14.76 -23.89 -10.11
N LEU A 129 15.08 -24.88 -10.95
CA LEU A 129 14.95 -24.73 -12.41
C LEU A 129 13.50 -24.42 -12.81
N THR A 130 12.53 -24.96 -12.07
CA THR A 130 11.10 -24.72 -12.29
C THR A 130 10.73 -23.28 -12.00
N SER A 131 11.25 -22.68 -10.92
CA SER A 131 11.00 -21.27 -10.59
C SER A 131 11.65 -20.33 -11.61
N TYR A 132 12.82 -20.71 -12.15
CA TYR A 132 13.47 -19.96 -13.22
C TYR A 132 12.61 -19.92 -14.51
N PHE A 133 11.96 -21.04 -14.86
CA PHE A 133 11.13 -21.11 -16.07
C PHE A 133 9.73 -20.48 -15.90
N ARG A 134 9.25 -20.26 -14.66
CA ARG A 134 7.93 -19.64 -14.43
C ARG A 134 7.85 -18.16 -14.78
N ASN A 135 8.98 -17.48 -14.99
CA ASN A 135 9.03 -16.02 -15.24
C ASN A 135 8.32 -15.16 -14.18
N GLU A 136 8.13 -15.71 -12.98
CA GLU A 136 7.52 -15.00 -11.85
C GLU A 136 8.62 -14.30 -11.06
N TYR A 137 8.73 -12.99 -11.24
CA TYR A 137 9.76 -12.19 -10.55
C TYR A 137 9.39 -11.87 -9.10
N TYR A 138 8.11 -11.98 -8.74
CA TYR A 138 7.60 -11.61 -7.42
C TYR A 138 6.79 -12.76 -6.80
N ALA A 139 7.02 -13.00 -5.51
CA ALA A 139 6.14 -13.81 -4.67
C ALA A 139 4.91 -13.00 -4.26
N LEU A 140 5.12 -11.73 -3.88
CA LEU A 140 4.04 -10.74 -3.74
C LEU A 140 4.30 -9.63 -4.75
N TYR A 141 3.32 -9.37 -5.60
CA TYR A 141 3.46 -8.30 -6.59
C TYR A 141 3.40 -6.93 -5.93
N PRO A 142 4.18 -5.94 -6.44
CA PRO A 142 4.06 -4.55 -6.03
C PRO A 142 2.65 -4.02 -6.24
N LEU A 143 2.19 -3.16 -5.33
CA LEU A 143 0.88 -2.52 -5.42
C LEU A 143 1.00 -1.24 -6.28
N TYR A 144 1.17 -1.40 -7.59
CA TYR A 144 1.45 -0.30 -8.53
C TYR A 144 0.46 0.86 -8.45
N ASN A 145 -0.83 0.56 -8.18
CA ASN A 145 -1.93 1.53 -8.15
C ASN A 145 -2.25 2.05 -6.75
N PHE A 146 -1.39 1.77 -5.75
CA PHE A 146 -1.72 2.04 -4.36
C PHE A 146 -1.86 3.53 -4.01
N TYR A 147 -1.29 4.42 -4.81
CA TYR A 147 -1.48 5.85 -4.62
C TYR A 147 -2.87 6.36 -5.05
N PHE A 148 -3.67 5.56 -5.75
CA PHE A 148 -5.09 5.81 -5.97
C PHE A 148 -5.91 5.34 -4.75
N THR A 149 -5.70 5.96 -3.60
CA THR A 149 -6.31 5.55 -2.32
C THR A 149 -7.84 5.61 -2.35
N ARG A 150 -8.43 6.45 -3.19
CA ARG A 150 -9.88 6.59 -3.32
C ARG A 150 -10.53 5.39 -4.02
N ASP A 151 -9.86 4.76 -4.95
CA ASP A 151 -10.45 3.68 -5.76
C ASP A 151 -10.58 2.36 -4.97
N ALA A 152 -9.77 2.20 -3.93
CA ALA A 152 -9.75 0.99 -3.10
C ALA A 152 -10.87 0.93 -2.07
N ALA A 153 -11.50 2.05 -1.72
CA ALA A 153 -12.54 2.10 -0.70
C ALA A 153 -13.52 3.25 -0.93
N VAL A 154 -14.80 3.02 -0.63
CA VAL A 154 -15.83 4.05 -0.64
C VAL A 154 -16.31 4.30 0.79
N THR A 155 -16.31 5.56 1.20
CA THR A 155 -16.82 5.95 2.51
C THR A 155 -18.24 6.51 2.39
N LEU A 156 -19.16 6.03 3.24
CA LEU A 156 -20.53 6.49 3.30
C LEU A 156 -20.96 6.64 4.76
N GLY A 157 -21.25 7.87 5.17
CA GLY A 157 -21.55 8.17 6.57
C GLY A 157 -20.38 7.76 7.47
N ASN A 158 -20.61 6.83 8.37
CA ASN A 158 -19.61 6.32 9.32
C ASN A 158 -19.01 4.95 8.92
N GLN A 159 -19.21 4.50 7.69
CA GLN A 159 -18.75 3.20 7.19
C GLN A 159 -17.77 3.38 6.04
N ALA A 160 -16.79 2.48 5.97
CA ALA A 160 -15.96 2.28 4.79
C ALA A 160 -16.31 0.92 4.18
N LEU A 161 -16.60 0.93 2.88
CA LEU A 161 -16.79 -0.27 2.06
C LEU A 161 -15.49 -0.51 1.29
N ILE A 162 -14.94 -1.72 1.40
CA ILE A 162 -13.68 -2.14 0.77
C ILE A 162 -13.97 -3.31 -0.16
#